data_e1a8c41448501bd3022b76ee9fc6978a
#
_entry.id   e1a8c41448501bd3022b76ee9fc6978a
#
_cell.length_a   1.000
_cell.length_b   1.000
_cell.length_c   1.000
_cell.angle_alpha   90.00
_cell.angle_beta   90.00
_cell.angle_gamma   90.00
#
_symmetry.space_group_name_H-M   'P 1'
#
loop_
_entity.id
_entity.type
_entity.pdbx_description
1 polymer ?
#
loop_
_entity_poly.entity_id
_entity_poly.type
_entity_poly.pdbx_seq_one_letter_code
_entity_poly.pdbx_strand_id
1 'polypeptide(L)'
;MLKKGQKFPNFKLENQNGEWITNETIKGSKTIIYFYPRDNTPTCTTEACDFRDNLEQFNGLNVQIYGVSGDTKKKHQNFIAKYNLNFDLLVDEDFQLSKAIGVYQLKKSFGKESMGIVRTTFIIDEDGVIIDVIEKVKVKTQIEELNQILG
;
A
#
# COMPACT_ATOMS: atom_id res chain seq x y z
N MET A 1 14.69 3.76 4.67
CA MET A 1 13.59 3.61 3.71
C MET A 1 14.13 3.60 2.28
N LEU A 2 13.62 2.72 1.45
CA LEU A 2 14.00 2.66 0.04
C LEU A 2 13.51 3.90 -0.70
N LYS A 3 14.23 4.24 -1.78
CA LYS A 3 14.04 5.50 -2.49
C LYS A 3 13.86 5.28 -3.99
N LYS A 4 13.44 6.34 -4.67
CA LYS A 4 13.34 6.41 -6.12
C LYS A 4 14.62 5.90 -6.79
N GLY A 5 14.47 5.06 -7.80
CA GLY A 5 15.57 4.46 -8.55
C GLY A 5 16.05 3.12 -8.01
N GLN A 6 15.67 2.76 -6.78
CA GLN A 6 16.02 1.47 -6.20
C GLN A 6 14.99 0.40 -6.60
N LYS A 7 15.44 -0.85 -6.63
CA LYS A 7 14.55 -1.96 -6.93
C LYS A 7 13.70 -2.31 -5.70
N PHE A 8 12.41 -2.54 -5.91
CA PHE A 8 11.53 -3.00 -4.85
C PHE A 8 11.98 -4.39 -4.40
N PRO A 9 12.05 -4.67 -3.08
CA PRO A 9 12.56 -5.95 -2.60
C PRO A 9 11.67 -7.11 -3.01
N ASN A 10 12.24 -8.30 -3.09
CA ASN A 10 11.46 -9.52 -3.33
C ASN A 10 10.49 -9.71 -2.18
N PHE A 11 9.24 -10.03 -2.50
CA PHE A 11 8.23 -10.30 -1.49
C PHE A 11 7.31 -11.44 -1.93
N LYS A 12 6.68 -12.07 -0.95
CA LYS A 12 5.65 -13.08 -1.17
C LYS A 12 4.66 -12.96 -0.02
N LEU A 13 3.52 -12.34 -0.29
CA LEU A 13 2.47 -12.10 0.70
C LEU A 13 1.15 -12.62 0.18
N GLU A 14 0.30 -13.12 1.10
CA GLU A 14 -1.07 -13.47 0.75
C GLU A 14 -1.92 -12.22 0.62
N ASN A 15 -2.91 -12.26 -0.29
CA ASN A 15 -3.99 -11.29 -0.28
C ASN A 15 -5.11 -11.77 0.66
N GLN A 16 -6.22 -11.06 0.68
CA GLN A 16 -7.37 -11.39 1.54
C GLN A 16 -8.01 -12.75 1.22
N ASN A 17 -7.76 -13.30 0.06
CA ASN A 17 -8.30 -14.58 -0.38
C ASN A 17 -7.31 -15.75 -0.21
N GLY A 18 -6.13 -15.49 0.37
CA GLY A 18 -5.09 -16.49 0.51
C GLY A 18 -4.29 -16.76 -0.76
N GLU A 19 -4.45 -15.95 -1.78
CA GLU A 19 -3.66 -16.03 -3.00
C GLU A 19 -2.30 -15.37 -2.80
N TRP A 20 -1.25 -15.97 -3.32
CA TRP A 20 0.10 -15.44 -3.19
C TRP A 20 0.35 -14.33 -4.21
N ILE A 21 0.77 -13.17 -3.73
CA ILE A 21 1.18 -12.04 -4.54
C ILE A 21 2.68 -11.85 -4.38
N THR A 22 3.38 -11.82 -5.49
CA THR A 22 4.85 -11.72 -5.53
C THR A 22 5.29 -10.67 -6.55
N ASN A 23 6.59 -10.43 -6.64
CA ASN A 23 7.14 -9.55 -7.67
C ASN A 23 6.74 -9.99 -9.08
N GLU A 24 6.67 -11.30 -9.33
CA GLU A 24 6.22 -11.82 -10.63
C GLU A 24 4.75 -11.50 -10.92
N THR A 25 3.90 -11.51 -9.89
CA THR A 25 2.49 -11.19 -10.03
C THR A 25 2.28 -9.76 -10.54
N ILE A 26 3.09 -8.81 -10.08
CA ILE A 26 2.93 -7.39 -10.39
C ILE A 26 3.77 -6.92 -11.58
N LYS A 27 4.64 -7.78 -12.11
CA LYS A 27 5.52 -7.46 -13.23
C LYS A 27 4.70 -7.16 -14.50
N GLY A 28 5.16 -6.18 -15.27
CA GLY A 28 4.53 -5.81 -16.53
C GLY A 28 3.48 -4.72 -16.42
N SER A 29 3.15 -4.28 -15.21
CA SER A 29 2.25 -3.15 -14.96
C SER A 29 2.87 -2.22 -13.95
N LYS A 30 2.61 -0.93 -14.07
CA LYS A 30 2.93 0.00 -12.99
C LYS A 30 2.06 -0.35 -11.80
N THR A 31 2.62 -0.27 -10.60
CA THR A 31 1.94 -0.69 -9.39
C THR A 31 2.07 0.38 -8.31
N ILE A 32 0.95 0.71 -7.70
CA ILE A 32 0.90 1.50 -6.48
C ILE A 32 0.82 0.52 -5.33
N ILE A 33 1.80 0.56 -4.42
CA ILE A 33 1.76 -0.22 -3.18
C ILE A 33 1.77 0.77 -2.03
N TYR A 34 0.65 0.86 -1.31
CA TYR A 34 0.56 1.77 -0.18
C TYR A 34 0.55 1.01 1.13
N PHE A 35 1.35 1.50 2.07
CA PHE A 35 1.47 0.94 3.41
C PHE A 35 0.69 1.82 4.38
N TYR A 36 -0.17 1.20 5.19
CA TYR A 36 -1.02 1.91 6.13
C TYR A 36 -1.05 1.19 7.48
N PRO A 37 -1.32 1.91 8.59
CA PRO A 37 -1.19 1.33 9.93
C PRO A 37 -2.17 0.22 10.28
N ARG A 38 -3.47 0.39 9.94
CA ARG A 38 -4.48 -0.56 10.41
C ARG A 38 -5.80 -0.44 9.65
N ASP A 39 -6.41 -1.60 9.36
CA ASP A 39 -7.73 -1.68 8.76
C ASP A 39 -8.79 -0.98 9.62
N ASN A 40 -9.76 -0.39 8.95
CA ASN A 40 -10.98 0.14 9.55
C ASN A 40 -10.76 1.24 10.60
N THR A 41 -9.63 1.96 10.52
CA THR A 41 -9.43 3.20 11.25
C THR A 41 -9.86 4.38 10.36
N PRO A 42 -10.21 5.56 10.92
CA PRO A 42 -10.79 6.65 10.11
C PRO A 42 -9.97 7.07 8.90
N THR A 43 -8.68 7.37 9.09
CA THR A 43 -7.82 7.84 8.00
C THR A 43 -7.51 6.73 7.00
N CYS A 44 -7.29 5.51 7.47
CA CYS A 44 -7.04 4.36 6.58
C CYS A 44 -8.28 4.03 5.77
N THR A 45 -9.48 4.19 6.33
CA THR A 45 -10.73 4.00 5.62
C THR A 45 -10.90 5.04 4.51
N THR A 46 -10.63 6.31 4.79
CA THR A 46 -10.69 7.38 3.79
C THR A 46 -9.71 7.09 2.65
N GLU A 47 -8.48 6.71 2.98
CA GLU A 47 -7.46 6.35 1.97
C GLU A 47 -7.91 5.20 1.08
N ALA A 48 -8.42 4.13 1.67
CA ALA A 48 -8.90 2.97 0.91
C ALA A 48 -10.08 3.32 0.01
N CYS A 49 -11.01 4.12 0.50
CA CYS A 49 -12.16 4.55 -0.28
C CYS A 49 -11.76 5.48 -1.44
N ASP A 50 -10.75 6.33 -1.24
CA ASP A 50 -10.22 7.17 -2.31
C ASP A 50 -9.61 6.32 -3.41
N PHE A 51 -8.85 5.28 -3.08
CA PHE A 51 -8.32 4.35 -4.07
C PHE A 51 -9.42 3.57 -4.76
N ARG A 52 -10.43 3.10 -4.00
CA ARG A 52 -11.60 2.43 -4.57
C ARG A 52 -12.28 3.28 -5.64
N ASP A 53 -12.52 4.55 -5.32
CA ASP A 53 -13.25 5.46 -6.18
C ASP A 53 -12.47 5.87 -7.42
N ASN A 54 -11.15 5.74 -7.40
CA ASN A 54 -10.27 6.10 -8.51
C ASN A 54 -9.64 4.90 -9.23
N LEU A 55 -10.00 3.67 -8.85
CA LEU A 55 -9.35 2.47 -9.40
C LEU A 55 -9.53 2.35 -10.92
N GLU A 56 -10.73 2.64 -11.42
CA GLU A 56 -11.00 2.55 -12.86
C GLU A 56 -10.08 3.45 -13.67
N GLN A 57 -9.83 4.66 -13.18
CA GLN A 57 -8.90 5.61 -13.80
C GLN A 57 -7.48 5.04 -13.83
N PHE A 58 -7.00 4.49 -12.72
CA PHE A 58 -5.66 3.90 -12.66
C PHE A 58 -5.54 2.67 -13.56
N ASN A 59 -6.54 1.80 -13.56
CA ASN A 59 -6.56 0.63 -14.42
C ASN A 59 -6.54 1.03 -15.91
N GLY A 60 -7.18 2.13 -16.27
CA GLY A 60 -7.14 2.69 -17.63
C GLY A 60 -5.73 3.12 -18.05
N LEU A 61 -4.85 3.41 -17.09
CA LEU A 61 -3.44 3.74 -17.32
C LEU A 61 -2.52 2.52 -17.16
N ASN A 62 -3.06 1.32 -17.04
CA ASN A 62 -2.35 0.07 -16.74
C ASN A 62 -1.61 0.15 -15.39
N VAL A 63 -2.24 0.76 -14.40
CA VAL A 63 -1.73 0.87 -13.03
C VAL A 63 -2.61 0.06 -12.10
N GLN A 64 -2.01 -0.83 -11.32
CA GLN A 64 -2.72 -1.63 -10.31
C GLN A 64 -2.38 -1.12 -8.90
N ILE A 65 -3.22 -1.47 -7.92
CA ILE A 65 -3.11 -0.97 -6.56
C ILE A 65 -3.14 -2.13 -5.58
N TYR A 66 -2.24 -2.11 -4.60
CA TYR A 66 -2.24 -3.02 -3.45
C TYR A 66 -2.06 -2.21 -2.17
N GLY A 67 -2.87 -2.51 -1.16
CA GLY A 67 -2.66 -1.99 0.19
C GLY A 67 -1.92 -3.03 1.03
N VAL A 68 -1.10 -2.60 1.97
CA VAL A 68 -0.33 -3.47 2.86
C VAL A 68 -0.43 -2.98 4.29
N SER A 69 -0.80 -3.86 5.21
CA SER A 69 -0.74 -3.60 6.65
C SER A 69 -0.43 -4.89 7.40
N GLY A 70 -0.22 -4.77 8.72
CA GLY A 70 0.01 -5.93 9.58
C GLY A 70 -1.26 -6.66 10.00
N ASP A 71 -2.40 -6.32 9.45
CA ASP A 71 -3.67 -6.95 9.78
C ASP A 71 -3.78 -8.37 9.21
N THR A 72 -4.61 -9.19 9.85
CA THR A 72 -4.85 -10.56 9.44
C THR A 72 -5.67 -10.62 8.15
N LYS A 73 -5.63 -11.77 7.50
CA LYS A 73 -6.49 -12.06 6.34
C LYS A 73 -7.96 -11.79 6.65
N LYS A 74 -8.42 -12.22 7.83
CA LYS A 74 -9.81 -12.03 8.25
C LYS A 74 -10.17 -10.55 8.37
N LYS A 75 -9.30 -9.75 8.96
CA LYS A 75 -9.52 -8.30 9.09
C LYS A 75 -9.58 -7.64 7.71
N HIS A 76 -8.70 -8.03 6.80
CA HIS A 76 -8.72 -7.54 5.42
C HIS A 76 -10.05 -7.89 4.72
N GLN A 77 -10.52 -9.13 4.88
CA GLN A 77 -11.81 -9.55 4.31
C GLN A 77 -12.96 -8.69 4.84
N ASN A 78 -12.99 -8.45 6.16
CA ASN A 78 -14.01 -7.63 6.78
C ASN A 78 -13.98 -6.18 6.31
N PHE A 79 -12.78 -5.62 6.18
CA PHE A 79 -12.58 -4.25 5.71
C PHE A 79 -13.06 -4.08 4.25
N ILE A 80 -12.65 -5.00 3.39
CA ILE A 80 -13.09 -5.03 1.97
C ILE A 80 -14.61 -5.13 1.88
N ALA A 81 -15.22 -6.05 2.64
CA ALA A 81 -16.67 -6.25 2.61
C ALA A 81 -17.41 -5.01 3.10
N LYS A 82 -16.93 -4.39 4.18
CA LYS A 82 -17.59 -3.23 4.77
C LYS A 82 -17.65 -2.01 3.85
N TYR A 83 -16.59 -1.78 3.09
CA TYR A 83 -16.46 -0.59 2.25
C TYR A 83 -16.47 -0.88 0.75
N ASN A 84 -16.77 -2.12 0.35
CA ASN A 84 -16.78 -2.54 -1.05
C ASN A 84 -15.48 -2.21 -1.78
N LEU A 85 -14.35 -2.50 -1.14
CA LEU A 85 -13.04 -2.26 -1.74
C LEU A 85 -12.88 -3.18 -2.95
N ASN A 86 -12.33 -2.66 -4.03
CA ASN A 86 -12.22 -3.34 -5.33
C ASN A 86 -10.78 -3.63 -5.74
N PHE A 87 -9.87 -3.67 -4.77
CA PHE A 87 -8.46 -4.00 -4.95
C PHE A 87 -7.99 -4.86 -3.78
N ASP A 88 -6.85 -5.52 -3.93
CA ASP A 88 -6.34 -6.46 -2.95
C ASP A 88 -5.62 -5.77 -1.78
N LEU A 89 -5.78 -6.36 -0.61
CA LEU A 89 -5.02 -6.00 0.59
C LEU A 89 -4.09 -7.16 0.94
N LEU A 90 -2.80 -6.85 1.12
CA LEU A 90 -1.78 -7.85 1.40
C LEU A 90 -1.55 -8.01 2.91
N VAL A 91 -1.30 -9.25 3.32
CA VAL A 91 -1.15 -9.63 4.72
C VAL A 91 0.33 -9.64 5.09
N ASP A 92 0.77 -8.66 5.87
CA ASP A 92 2.16 -8.54 6.35
C ASP A 92 2.19 -8.60 7.89
N GLU A 93 1.62 -9.68 8.45
CA GLU A 93 1.36 -9.82 9.90
C GLU A 93 2.61 -9.64 10.77
N ASP A 94 3.75 -10.13 10.33
CA ASP A 94 5.01 -10.01 11.05
C ASP A 94 5.83 -8.78 10.61
N PHE A 95 5.26 -7.93 9.76
CA PHE A 95 5.89 -6.71 9.23
C PHE A 95 7.17 -6.99 8.45
N GLN A 96 7.32 -8.18 7.87
CA GLN A 96 8.54 -8.57 7.17
C GLN A 96 8.83 -7.62 6.00
N LEU A 97 7.86 -7.38 5.13
CA LEU A 97 8.04 -6.46 4.01
C LEU A 97 8.14 -5.01 4.51
N SER A 98 7.30 -4.63 5.46
CA SER A 98 7.30 -3.27 6.02
C SER A 98 8.65 -2.91 6.65
N LYS A 99 9.30 -3.86 7.32
CA LYS A 99 10.66 -3.70 7.87
C LYS A 99 11.70 -3.62 6.75
N ALA A 100 11.62 -4.50 5.77
CA ALA A 100 12.59 -4.55 4.66
C ALA A 100 12.61 -3.25 3.86
N ILE A 101 11.45 -2.63 3.65
CA ILE A 101 11.34 -1.40 2.87
C ILE A 101 11.53 -0.14 3.72
N GLY A 102 11.49 -0.27 5.05
CA GLY A 102 11.80 0.83 5.97
C GLY A 102 10.61 1.66 6.42
N VAL A 103 9.39 1.17 6.26
CA VAL A 103 8.18 1.91 6.70
C VAL A 103 7.73 1.54 8.12
N TYR A 104 8.30 0.47 8.69
CA TYR A 104 8.02 0.07 10.08
C TYR A 104 8.98 0.81 10.99
N GLN A 105 8.48 1.83 11.68
CA GLN A 105 9.29 2.80 12.39
C GLN A 105 8.71 3.12 13.77
N LEU A 106 9.54 3.72 14.62
CA LEU A 106 9.10 4.24 15.91
C LEU A 106 8.18 5.44 15.69
N LYS A 107 6.99 5.37 16.26
CA LYS A 107 5.97 6.43 16.16
C LYS A 107 5.68 6.97 17.55
N LYS A 108 5.53 8.29 17.66
CA LYS A 108 5.11 8.95 18.90
C LYS A 108 3.65 9.39 18.74
N SER A 109 2.82 9.03 19.71
CA SER A 109 1.41 9.41 19.74
C SER A 109 1.00 9.63 21.20
N PHE A 110 0.51 10.82 21.50
CA PHE A 110 0.04 11.18 22.85
C PHE A 110 1.08 10.92 23.96
N GLY A 111 2.36 11.20 23.66
CA GLY A 111 3.45 10.98 24.61
C GLY A 111 3.92 9.53 24.73
N LYS A 112 3.34 8.61 23.99
CA LYS A 112 3.75 7.20 23.93
C LYS A 112 4.52 6.91 22.67
N GLU A 113 5.55 6.08 22.79
CA GLU A 113 6.33 5.59 21.65
C GLU A 113 5.98 4.13 21.37
N SER A 114 5.75 3.80 20.11
CA SER A 114 5.49 2.43 19.68
C SER A 114 5.93 2.24 18.24
N MET A 115 6.29 1.01 17.90
CA MET A 115 6.61 0.65 16.51
C MET A 115 5.33 0.49 15.71
N GLY A 116 5.34 0.94 14.47
CA GLY A 116 4.21 0.79 13.57
C GLY A 116 4.54 1.27 12.17
N ILE A 117 3.59 1.06 11.25
CA ILE A 117 3.74 1.50 9.87
C ILE A 117 3.52 3.01 9.79
N VAL A 118 4.50 3.71 9.23
CA VAL A 118 4.35 5.11 8.81
C VAL A 118 3.74 5.11 7.42
N ARG A 119 2.61 5.79 7.26
CA ARG A 119 1.85 5.82 6.00
C ARG A 119 2.74 6.26 4.85
N THR A 120 2.97 5.35 3.89
CA THR A 120 3.92 5.55 2.79
C THR A 120 3.36 4.87 1.54
N THR A 121 3.52 5.51 0.39
CA THR A 121 3.08 4.96 -0.89
C THR A 121 4.24 4.87 -1.84
N PHE A 122 4.46 3.69 -2.41
CA PHE A 122 5.49 3.43 -3.43
C PHE A 122 4.82 3.29 -4.79
N ILE A 123 5.43 3.89 -5.79
CA ILE A 123 5.02 3.73 -7.19
C ILE A 123 6.15 2.96 -7.88
N ILE A 124 5.82 1.82 -8.48
CA ILE A 124 6.78 0.87 -9.05
C ILE A 124 6.50 0.72 -10.53
N ASP A 125 7.55 0.69 -11.36
CA ASP A 125 7.39 0.50 -12.79
C ASP A 125 7.23 -0.98 -13.17
N GLU A 126 7.13 -1.26 -14.45
CA GLU A 126 6.88 -2.60 -15.00
C GLU A 126 8.04 -3.57 -14.72
N ASP A 127 9.23 -3.06 -14.42
CA ASP A 127 10.43 -3.86 -14.12
C ASP A 127 10.72 -3.98 -12.63
N GLY A 128 9.88 -3.42 -11.78
CA GLY A 128 10.04 -3.49 -10.34
C GLY A 128 10.92 -2.39 -9.75
N VAL A 129 11.22 -1.34 -10.50
CA VAL A 129 12.00 -0.20 -10.04
C VAL A 129 11.07 0.86 -9.45
N ILE A 130 11.44 1.42 -8.29
CA ILE A 130 10.67 2.47 -7.64
C ILE A 130 10.77 3.75 -8.46
N ILE A 131 9.63 4.21 -8.98
CA ILE A 131 9.53 5.46 -9.76
C ILE A 131 9.49 6.65 -8.82
N ASP A 132 8.75 6.53 -7.74
CA ASP A 132 8.60 7.59 -6.75
C ASP A 132 8.11 7.03 -5.42
N VAL A 133 8.27 7.81 -4.35
CA VAL A 133 7.83 7.48 -3.00
C VAL A 133 7.14 8.69 -2.41
N ILE A 134 5.93 8.49 -1.88
CA ILE A 134 5.23 9.50 -1.10
C ILE A 134 5.39 9.13 0.37
N GLU A 135 6.27 9.85 1.08
CA GLU A 135 6.50 9.65 2.51
C GLU A 135 5.53 10.51 3.31
N LYS A 136 5.14 10.04 4.49
CA LYS A 136 4.22 10.76 5.38
C LYS A 136 2.98 11.23 4.63
N VAL A 137 2.32 10.28 3.99
CA VAL A 137 1.18 10.53 3.10
C VAL A 137 0.11 11.39 3.77
N LYS A 138 -0.33 12.41 3.06
CA LYS A 138 -1.53 13.18 3.38
C LYS A 138 -2.65 12.66 2.51
N VAL A 139 -3.59 11.95 3.11
CA VAL A 139 -4.68 11.29 2.38
C VAL A 139 -5.48 12.29 1.54
N LYS A 140 -5.68 13.48 2.06
CA LYS A 140 -6.45 14.55 1.38
C LYS A 140 -5.89 14.89 -0.01
N THR A 141 -4.59 14.80 -0.22
CA THR A 141 -3.93 15.21 -1.48
C THR A 141 -3.31 14.06 -2.25
N GLN A 142 -3.38 12.84 -1.73
CA GLN A 142 -2.65 11.71 -2.29
C GLN A 142 -3.04 11.36 -3.73
N ILE A 143 -4.34 11.32 -4.02
CA ILE A 143 -4.80 10.96 -5.38
C ILE A 143 -4.30 11.97 -6.41
N GLU A 144 -4.33 13.26 -6.06
CA GLU A 144 -3.81 14.31 -6.93
C GLU A 144 -2.30 14.16 -7.16
N GLU A 145 -1.55 13.89 -6.10
CA GLU A 145 -0.10 13.65 -6.21
C GLU A 145 0.21 12.46 -7.11
N LEU A 146 -0.53 11.36 -6.96
CA LEU A 146 -0.39 10.17 -7.80
C LEU A 146 -0.71 10.47 -9.26
N ASN A 147 -1.74 11.24 -9.53
CA ASN A 147 -2.09 11.63 -10.88
C ASN A 147 -0.98 12.48 -11.53
N GLN A 148 -0.32 13.33 -10.78
CA GLN A 148 0.81 14.11 -11.27
C GLN A 148 2.03 13.22 -11.58
N ILE A 149 2.29 12.22 -10.74
CA ILE A 149 3.41 11.29 -10.95
C ILE A 149 3.18 10.39 -12.17
N LEU A 150 1.96 9.90 -12.33
CA LEU A 150 1.60 8.89 -13.34
C LEU A 150 1.08 9.50 -14.64
N GLY A 151 0.60 10.71 -14.56
CA GLY A 151 -0.03 11.38 -15.68
C GLY A 151 0.87 12.04 -16.62
#